data_ed9cd2c6aed7055330616ab6e9fb6537
#
_entry.id   ed9cd2c6aed7055330616ab6e9fb6537
#
_cell.length_a   1.000
_cell.length_b   1.000
_cell.length_c   1.000
_cell.angle_alpha   90.00
_cell.angle_beta   90.00
_cell.angle_gamma   90.00
#
_symmetry.space_group_name_H-M   'P 1'
#
loop_
_entity.id
_entity.type
_entity.pdbx_description
1 polymer ?
#
loop_
_entity_poly.entity_id
_entity_poly.type
_entity_poly.pdbx_seq_one_letter_code
_entity_poly.pdbx_strand_id
1 'polypeptide(L)'
;MKMLERLRATAIILKHHKLKFAALLMVFSLTSFALPLAAPFMIQSIMGSIESGASATPWMVFILILAALFLLTLDYLVNVYGNVMCANLIYRGSADLYKDLFALPYGERESKYNEEDLLQNITAFTDSALSLWVMMSSFAISVIVMGVLLILSAHVHYTVSLFVLAHIGITIFAGKKINDISEKYAARLQDFEAEKNKNMEELMYQADFINMNGLQSIMKSRFDQTRKDIFRVQTEQLKQNNLYTSLQRVISELVSGFIYPVLGFLPGSGKISGGNLASVKSIIEESEKQTQNMQQMAAYIPYNTVPIDNGKALFGLKREAKSENPDNSCALAIDKLCFEAEGRRILSDISFSVKEGEHIAIMGENGSGKSTLLRCIMGMYAPTSGSITLFGKSPANDAEYLRENGIFSYMPAASQLYETTVDGNILMGSFSEIS
;
A
#
# COMPACT_ATOMS: atom_id res chain seq x y z
N MET A 1 6.29 17.72 -6.09
CA MET A 1 7.56 16.97 -6.18
C MET A 1 7.52 15.69 -5.37
N LYS A 2 7.24 15.75 -4.06
CA LYS A 2 7.15 14.54 -3.18
C LYS A 2 6.19 13.43 -3.68
N MET A 3 4.99 13.77 -4.20
CA MET A 3 4.03 12.77 -4.66
C MET A 3 4.52 11.96 -5.87
N LEU A 4 5.19 12.61 -6.81
CA LEU A 4 5.76 11.95 -8.00
C LEU A 4 6.90 10.99 -7.63
N GLU A 5 7.71 11.33 -6.63
CA GLU A 5 8.75 10.46 -6.07
C GLU A 5 8.14 9.23 -5.38
N ARG A 6 7.04 9.42 -4.62
CA ARG A 6 6.29 8.32 -4.00
C ARG A 6 5.72 7.36 -5.04
N LEU A 7 5.08 7.89 -6.10
CA LEU A 7 4.57 7.08 -7.21
C LEU A 7 5.69 6.32 -7.94
N ARG A 8 6.87 6.93 -8.13
CA ARG A 8 8.02 6.23 -8.72
C ARG A 8 8.53 5.10 -7.83
N ALA A 9 8.63 5.32 -6.53
CA ALA A 9 9.05 4.28 -5.57
C ALA A 9 8.07 3.10 -5.57
N THR A 10 6.76 3.37 -5.63
CA THR A 10 5.72 2.35 -5.63
C THR A 10 5.56 1.64 -6.98
N ALA A 11 6.08 2.20 -8.09
CA ALA A 11 6.02 1.58 -9.42
C ALA A 11 6.79 0.24 -9.51
N ILE A 12 7.64 -0.06 -8.53
CA ILE A 12 8.36 -1.34 -8.42
C ILE A 12 7.37 -2.50 -8.30
N ILE A 13 6.30 -2.34 -7.51
CA ILE A 13 5.26 -3.36 -7.33
C ILE A 13 4.56 -3.71 -8.65
N LEU A 14 4.41 -2.72 -9.54
CA LEU A 14 3.78 -2.90 -10.85
C LEU A 14 4.74 -3.42 -11.93
N LYS A 15 6.02 -3.68 -11.61
CA LYS A 15 7.08 -3.96 -12.60
C LYS A 15 6.70 -5.06 -13.59
N HIS A 16 6.08 -6.14 -13.13
CA HIS A 16 5.73 -7.30 -13.95
C HIS A 16 4.31 -7.25 -14.55
N HIS A 17 3.45 -6.31 -14.12
CA HIS A 17 2.02 -6.28 -14.48
C HIS A 17 1.52 -4.93 -14.98
N LYS A 18 2.41 -4.02 -15.37
CA LYS A 18 2.05 -2.64 -15.79
C LYS A 18 0.94 -2.60 -16.85
N LEU A 19 1.05 -3.44 -17.89
CA LEU A 19 0.08 -3.48 -18.98
C LEU A 19 -1.29 -3.99 -18.52
N LYS A 20 -1.33 -5.05 -17.71
CA LYS A 20 -2.58 -5.61 -17.17
C LYS A 20 -3.27 -4.61 -16.23
N PHE A 21 -2.49 -3.95 -15.37
CA PHE A 21 -3.01 -2.93 -14.48
C PHE A 21 -3.52 -1.70 -15.24
N ALA A 22 -2.78 -1.22 -16.24
CA ALA A 22 -3.22 -0.12 -17.09
C ALA A 22 -4.50 -0.46 -17.87
N ALA A 23 -4.60 -1.68 -18.42
CA ALA A 23 -5.81 -2.15 -19.10
C ALA A 23 -7.01 -2.23 -18.14
N LEU A 24 -6.80 -2.73 -16.91
CA LEU A 24 -7.82 -2.75 -15.87
C LEU A 24 -8.32 -1.34 -15.54
N LEU A 25 -7.38 -0.40 -15.32
CA LEU A 25 -7.72 1.00 -15.03
C LEU A 25 -8.49 1.63 -16.20
N MET A 26 -8.13 1.31 -17.44
CA MET A 26 -8.84 1.80 -18.64
C MET A 26 -10.27 1.27 -18.69
N VAL A 27 -10.49 -0.04 -18.47
CA VAL A 27 -11.83 -0.63 -18.47
C VAL A 27 -12.64 -0.12 -17.28
N PHE A 28 -12.06 -0.03 -16.09
CA PHE A 28 -12.71 0.56 -14.91
C PHE A 28 -13.10 2.02 -15.15
N SER A 29 -12.23 2.80 -15.80
CA SER A 29 -12.54 4.16 -16.20
C SER A 29 -13.74 4.18 -17.14
N LEU A 30 -13.74 3.34 -18.17
CA LEU A 30 -14.81 3.32 -19.18
C LEU A 30 -16.17 3.00 -18.53
N THR A 31 -16.24 2.02 -17.64
CA THR A 31 -17.50 1.65 -16.95
C THR A 31 -17.96 2.74 -16.00
N SER A 32 -17.04 3.30 -15.22
CA SER A 32 -17.34 4.40 -14.28
C SER A 32 -17.76 5.70 -14.98
N PHE A 33 -17.35 5.90 -16.24
CA PHE A 33 -17.72 7.05 -17.06
C PHE A 33 -19.05 6.88 -17.80
N ALA A 34 -19.29 5.70 -18.34
CA ALA A 34 -20.36 5.50 -19.31
C ALA A 34 -21.73 5.80 -18.70
N LEU A 35 -22.00 5.30 -17.48
CA LEU A 35 -23.30 5.46 -16.84
C LEU A 35 -23.56 6.91 -16.38
N PRO A 36 -22.65 7.59 -15.64
CA PRO A 36 -22.83 8.97 -15.24
C PRO A 36 -23.00 9.96 -16.40
N LEU A 37 -22.30 9.73 -17.50
CA LEU A 37 -22.39 10.59 -18.68
C LEU A 37 -23.62 10.31 -19.53
N ALA A 38 -24.05 9.06 -19.61
CA ALA A 38 -25.23 8.69 -20.38
C ALA A 38 -26.55 9.12 -19.71
N ALA A 39 -26.62 9.08 -18.37
CA ALA A 39 -27.86 9.32 -17.62
C ALA A 39 -28.52 10.68 -17.94
N PRO A 40 -27.83 11.83 -17.97
CA PRO A 40 -28.44 13.12 -18.31
C PRO A 40 -29.10 13.13 -19.70
N PHE A 41 -28.46 12.54 -20.72
CA PHE A 41 -28.96 12.47 -22.07
C PHE A 41 -30.16 11.52 -22.20
N MET A 42 -30.11 10.39 -21.50
CA MET A 42 -31.19 9.43 -21.47
C MET A 42 -32.46 10.06 -20.87
N ILE A 43 -32.31 10.75 -19.75
CA ILE A 43 -33.40 11.46 -19.06
C ILE A 43 -33.96 12.56 -19.94
N GLN A 44 -33.11 13.36 -20.61
CA GLN A 44 -33.49 14.41 -21.51
C GLN A 44 -34.31 13.86 -22.70
N SER A 45 -33.85 12.75 -23.29
CA SER A 45 -34.51 12.11 -24.43
C SER A 45 -35.91 11.57 -24.06
N ILE A 46 -36.03 10.90 -22.90
CA ILE A 46 -37.30 10.37 -22.39
C ILE A 46 -38.30 11.51 -22.13
N MET A 47 -37.87 12.52 -21.38
CA MET A 47 -38.74 13.64 -21.02
C MET A 47 -39.14 14.47 -22.24
N GLY A 48 -38.24 14.69 -23.20
CA GLY A 48 -38.57 15.35 -24.47
C GLY A 48 -39.57 14.58 -25.30
N SER A 49 -39.52 13.26 -25.30
CA SER A 49 -40.52 12.41 -25.99
C SER A 49 -41.87 12.49 -25.30
N ILE A 50 -41.93 12.55 -23.98
CA ILE A 50 -43.21 12.72 -23.23
C ILE A 50 -43.79 14.10 -23.48
N GLU A 51 -43.01 15.16 -23.49
CA GLU A 51 -43.48 16.53 -23.74
C GLU A 51 -43.99 16.74 -25.17
N SER A 52 -43.39 16.11 -26.14
CA SER A 52 -43.80 16.18 -27.54
C SER A 52 -45.07 15.37 -27.83
N GLY A 53 -45.64 14.65 -26.85
CA GLY A 53 -46.80 13.79 -27.02
C GLY A 53 -46.50 12.55 -27.87
N ALA A 54 -45.27 12.35 -28.27
CA ALA A 54 -44.83 11.12 -28.89
C ALA A 54 -44.88 10.02 -27.83
N SER A 55 -45.68 8.97 -28.09
CA SER A 55 -45.67 7.80 -27.20
C SER A 55 -44.24 7.27 -27.16
N ALA A 56 -43.53 7.45 -26.01
CA ALA A 56 -42.28 6.78 -25.78
C ALA A 56 -42.52 5.30 -26.05
N THR A 57 -42.00 4.80 -27.18
CA THR A 57 -42.32 3.44 -27.59
C THR A 57 -41.79 2.51 -26.48
N PRO A 58 -42.56 1.53 -25.99
CA PRO A 58 -42.15 0.65 -24.93
C PRO A 58 -40.75 0.04 -25.17
N TRP A 59 -40.38 -0.10 -26.44
CA TRP A 59 -39.05 -0.55 -26.87
C TRP A 59 -37.89 0.39 -26.49
N MET A 60 -38.08 1.70 -26.49
CA MET A 60 -37.03 2.64 -26.04
C MET A 60 -36.74 2.45 -24.56
N VAL A 61 -37.77 2.35 -23.73
CA VAL A 61 -37.61 2.11 -22.29
C VAL A 61 -36.97 0.74 -22.04
N PHE A 62 -37.37 -0.28 -22.79
CA PHE A 62 -36.79 -1.62 -22.67
C PHE A 62 -35.29 -1.66 -23.04
N ILE A 63 -34.90 -1.00 -24.14
CA ILE A 63 -33.49 -0.89 -24.55
C ILE A 63 -32.68 -0.16 -23.48
N LEU A 64 -33.20 0.90 -22.86
CA LEU A 64 -32.54 1.65 -21.81
C LEU A 64 -32.33 0.81 -20.55
N ILE A 65 -33.32 0.02 -20.15
CA ILE A 65 -33.21 -0.91 -19.02
C ILE A 65 -32.15 -1.97 -19.31
N LEU A 66 -32.14 -2.56 -20.51
CA LEU A 66 -31.13 -3.53 -20.93
C LEU A 66 -29.72 -2.93 -20.93
N ALA A 67 -29.56 -1.71 -21.44
CA ALA A 67 -28.27 -1.01 -21.43
C ALA A 67 -27.79 -0.72 -20.00
N ALA A 68 -28.68 -0.28 -19.11
CA ALA A 68 -28.35 -0.05 -17.70
C ALA A 68 -27.96 -1.35 -17.01
N LEU A 69 -28.70 -2.45 -17.21
CA LEU A 69 -28.35 -3.77 -16.66
C LEU A 69 -27.02 -4.28 -17.21
N PHE A 70 -26.74 -4.09 -18.49
CA PHE A 70 -25.46 -4.45 -19.10
C PHE A 70 -24.30 -3.66 -18.47
N LEU A 71 -24.45 -2.34 -18.31
CA LEU A 71 -23.43 -1.50 -17.68
C LEU A 71 -23.21 -1.87 -16.22
N LEU A 72 -24.25 -2.16 -15.45
CA LEU A 72 -24.17 -2.62 -14.06
C LEU A 72 -23.44 -3.97 -13.94
N THR A 73 -23.77 -4.93 -14.84
CA THR A 73 -23.08 -6.24 -14.83
C THR A 73 -21.62 -6.10 -15.23
N LEU A 74 -21.33 -5.24 -16.19
CA LEU A 74 -19.95 -4.97 -16.61
C LEU A 74 -19.15 -4.30 -15.47
N ASP A 75 -19.72 -3.30 -14.80
CA ASP A 75 -19.09 -2.66 -13.64
C ASP A 75 -18.82 -3.66 -12.51
N TYR A 76 -19.80 -4.51 -12.20
CA TYR A 76 -19.61 -5.58 -11.21
C TYR A 76 -18.45 -6.52 -11.57
N LEU A 77 -18.40 -7.01 -12.82
CA LEU A 77 -17.34 -7.91 -13.29
C LEU A 77 -15.95 -7.24 -13.23
N VAL A 78 -15.88 -5.98 -13.64
CA VAL A 78 -14.62 -5.20 -13.60
C VAL A 78 -14.15 -4.98 -12.16
N ASN A 79 -15.07 -4.68 -11.23
CA ASN A 79 -14.75 -4.52 -9.82
C ASN A 79 -14.24 -5.84 -9.20
N VAL A 80 -14.92 -6.96 -9.45
CA VAL A 80 -14.51 -8.28 -8.96
C VAL A 80 -13.13 -8.66 -9.51
N TYR A 81 -12.92 -8.56 -10.82
CA TYR A 81 -11.64 -8.87 -11.45
C TYR A 81 -10.54 -7.93 -10.95
N GLY A 82 -10.84 -6.66 -10.78
CA GLY A 82 -9.95 -5.64 -10.24
C GLY A 82 -9.46 -5.98 -8.83
N ASN A 83 -10.39 -6.35 -7.94
CA ASN A 83 -10.04 -6.72 -6.57
C ASN A 83 -9.17 -7.97 -6.52
N VAL A 84 -9.47 -9.01 -7.31
CA VAL A 84 -8.64 -10.23 -7.42
C VAL A 84 -7.25 -9.90 -7.95
N MET A 85 -7.16 -9.05 -8.97
CA MET A 85 -5.89 -8.62 -9.53
C MET A 85 -5.08 -7.79 -8.52
N CYS A 86 -5.72 -6.88 -7.78
CA CYS A 86 -5.08 -6.11 -6.72
C CYS A 86 -4.53 -7.02 -5.62
N ALA A 87 -5.29 -8.00 -5.15
CA ALA A 87 -4.84 -8.98 -4.17
C ALA A 87 -3.61 -9.77 -4.66
N ASN A 88 -3.62 -10.22 -5.92
CA ASN A 88 -2.46 -10.89 -6.53
C ASN A 88 -1.22 -9.98 -6.65
N LEU A 89 -1.41 -8.69 -6.94
CA LEU A 89 -0.32 -7.72 -7.00
C LEU A 89 0.31 -7.46 -5.62
N ILE A 90 -0.51 -7.35 -4.57
CA ILE A 90 -0.04 -7.23 -3.19
C ILE A 90 0.78 -8.46 -2.82
N TYR A 91 0.22 -9.66 -3.02
CA TYR A 91 0.88 -10.92 -2.69
C TYR A 91 2.24 -11.07 -3.38
N ARG A 92 2.31 -10.86 -4.70
CA ARG A 92 3.57 -10.96 -5.46
C ARG A 92 4.55 -9.85 -5.11
N GLY A 93 4.07 -8.62 -4.97
CA GLY A 93 4.90 -7.48 -4.59
C GLY A 93 5.53 -7.68 -3.21
N SER A 94 4.77 -8.20 -2.25
CA SER A 94 5.30 -8.54 -0.92
C SER A 94 6.34 -9.67 -1.02
N ALA A 95 6.06 -10.72 -1.79
CA ALA A 95 6.99 -11.85 -1.96
C ALA A 95 8.32 -11.42 -2.58
N ASP A 96 8.29 -10.56 -3.61
CA ASP A 96 9.51 -10.03 -4.23
C ASP A 96 10.31 -9.18 -3.23
N LEU A 97 9.64 -8.34 -2.43
CA LEU A 97 10.29 -7.52 -1.41
C LEU A 97 10.88 -8.37 -0.27
N TYR A 98 10.19 -9.42 0.16
CA TYR A 98 10.74 -10.37 1.12
C TYR A 98 11.99 -11.07 0.56
N LYS A 99 11.94 -11.51 -0.70
CA LYS A 99 13.09 -12.11 -1.36
C LYS A 99 14.30 -11.17 -1.38
N ASP A 100 14.10 -9.92 -1.78
CA ASP A 100 15.16 -8.91 -1.80
C ASP A 100 15.71 -8.64 -0.39
N LEU A 101 14.84 -8.61 0.62
CA LEU A 101 15.23 -8.43 2.01
C LEU A 101 16.05 -9.58 2.56
N PHE A 102 15.60 -10.82 2.33
CA PHE A 102 16.32 -12.01 2.78
C PHE A 102 17.65 -12.22 2.03
N ALA A 103 17.82 -11.59 0.87
CA ALA A 103 19.10 -11.57 0.16
C ALA A 103 20.15 -10.64 0.80
N LEU A 104 19.74 -9.73 1.72
CA LEU A 104 20.67 -8.87 2.45
C LEU A 104 21.47 -9.65 3.49
N PRO A 105 22.75 -9.28 3.72
CA PRO A 105 23.53 -9.82 4.84
C PRO A 105 22.82 -9.60 6.18
N TYR A 106 22.82 -10.63 7.04
CA TYR A 106 22.12 -10.60 8.33
C TYR A 106 22.53 -9.40 9.21
N GLY A 107 23.83 -9.08 9.24
CA GLY A 107 24.36 -7.97 10.05
C GLY A 107 23.87 -6.59 9.61
N GLU A 108 23.65 -6.37 8.30
CA GLU A 108 23.03 -5.13 7.81
C GLU A 108 21.55 -5.07 8.16
N ARG A 109 20.87 -6.20 8.14
CA ARG A 109 19.47 -6.33 8.49
C ARG A 109 19.25 -6.08 9.98
N GLU A 110 20.01 -6.74 10.86
CA GLU A 110 19.91 -6.63 12.32
C GLU A 110 20.29 -5.23 12.83
N SER A 111 21.31 -4.59 12.23
CA SER A 111 21.77 -3.27 12.68
C SER A 111 20.85 -2.11 12.29
N LYS A 112 20.08 -2.26 11.21
CA LYS A 112 19.23 -1.19 10.67
C LYS A 112 17.75 -1.35 10.99
N TYR A 113 17.29 -2.58 11.23
CA TYR A 113 15.87 -2.88 11.34
C TYR A 113 15.60 -3.91 12.42
N ASN A 114 14.57 -3.70 13.21
CA ASN A 114 13.96 -4.76 14.01
C ASN A 114 13.21 -5.70 13.04
N GLU A 115 13.42 -7.02 13.13
CA GLU A 115 12.82 -8.00 12.18
C GLU A 115 11.29 -7.92 12.15
N GLU A 116 10.66 -7.66 13.29
CA GLU A 116 9.21 -7.54 13.45
C GLU A 116 8.66 -6.27 12.77
N ASP A 117 9.31 -5.13 13.00
CA ASP A 117 8.96 -3.86 12.36
C ASP A 117 9.12 -3.96 10.84
N LEU A 118 10.06 -4.78 10.38
CA LEU A 118 10.39 -4.94 8.97
C LEU A 118 9.28 -5.67 8.20
N LEU A 119 8.78 -6.79 8.73
CA LEU A 119 7.68 -7.55 8.13
C LEU A 119 6.41 -6.70 8.05
N GLN A 120 6.09 -5.97 9.12
CA GLN A 120 4.96 -5.06 9.16
C GLN A 120 5.12 -3.91 8.16
N ASN A 121 6.31 -3.32 8.06
CA ASN A 121 6.59 -2.22 7.13
C ASN A 121 6.49 -2.66 5.66
N ILE A 122 6.93 -3.87 5.30
CA ILE A 122 6.79 -4.40 3.93
C ILE A 122 5.32 -4.58 3.56
N THR A 123 4.53 -5.20 4.43
CA THR A 123 3.09 -5.39 4.18
C THR A 123 2.38 -4.04 4.09
N ALA A 124 2.61 -3.14 5.04
CA ALA A 124 2.03 -1.80 5.02
C ALA A 124 2.45 -0.98 3.79
N PHE A 125 3.71 -1.13 3.34
CA PHE A 125 4.19 -0.49 2.12
C PHE A 125 3.48 -1.02 0.87
N THR A 126 3.37 -2.36 0.71
CA THR A 126 2.75 -2.94 -0.48
C THR A 126 1.27 -2.62 -0.59
N ASP A 127 0.54 -2.68 0.52
CA ASP A 127 -0.88 -2.33 0.59
C ASP A 127 -1.10 -0.84 0.29
N SER A 128 -0.29 0.02 0.91
CA SER A 128 -0.36 1.47 0.73
C SER A 128 0.05 1.90 -0.68
N ALA A 129 1.05 1.24 -1.25
CA ALA A 129 1.50 1.53 -2.60
C ALA A 129 0.43 1.23 -3.65
N LEU A 130 -0.22 0.07 -3.56
CA LEU A 130 -1.31 -0.27 -4.48
C LEU A 130 -2.53 0.62 -4.26
N SER A 131 -2.92 0.85 -3.00
CA SER A 131 -4.00 1.76 -2.63
C SER A 131 -3.77 3.16 -3.20
N LEU A 132 -2.53 3.67 -3.13
CA LEU A 132 -2.18 4.97 -3.70
C LEU A 132 -2.40 5.01 -5.22
N TRP A 133 -2.01 3.96 -5.97
CA TRP A 133 -2.23 3.88 -7.41
C TRP A 133 -3.72 3.84 -7.78
N VAL A 134 -4.51 3.05 -7.06
CA VAL A 134 -5.97 2.97 -7.26
C VAL A 134 -6.61 4.33 -6.96
N MET A 135 -6.25 4.97 -5.86
CA MET A 135 -6.78 6.28 -5.48
C MET A 135 -6.40 7.37 -6.48
N MET A 136 -5.15 7.42 -6.93
CA MET A 136 -4.71 8.41 -7.92
C MET A 136 -5.39 8.22 -9.27
N SER A 137 -5.63 6.97 -9.70
CA SER A 137 -6.38 6.71 -10.91
C SER A 137 -7.84 7.14 -10.79
N SER A 138 -8.51 6.81 -9.69
CA SER A 138 -9.88 7.23 -9.42
C SER A 138 -10.00 8.76 -9.31
N PHE A 139 -9.01 9.43 -8.71
CA PHE A 139 -8.96 10.89 -8.68
C PHE A 139 -8.84 11.49 -10.09
N ALA A 140 -7.93 10.96 -10.92
CA ALA A 140 -7.78 11.40 -12.31
C ALA A 140 -9.07 11.20 -13.11
N ILE A 141 -9.76 10.07 -12.91
CA ILE A 141 -11.07 9.79 -13.50
C ILE A 141 -12.10 10.85 -13.06
N SER A 142 -12.22 11.10 -11.76
CA SER A 142 -13.17 12.11 -11.25
C SER A 142 -12.91 13.51 -11.82
N VAL A 143 -11.64 13.90 -12.00
CA VAL A 143 -11.28 15.18 -12.65
C VAL A 143 -11.75 15.22 -14.11
N ILE A 144 -11.56 14.13 -14.87
CA ILE A 144 -12.00 14.06 -16.26
C ILE A 144 -13.53 14.11 -16.34
N VAL A 145 -14.24 13.34 -15.49
CA VAL A 145 -15.71 13.37 -15.44
C VAL A 145 -16.21 14.78 -15.17
N MET A 146 -15.64 15.48 -14.17
CA MET A 146 -15.99 16.86 -13.86
C MET A 146 -15.78 17.80 -15.07
N GLY A 147 -14.69 17.62 -15.82
CA GLY A 147 -14.43 18.37 -17.05
C GLY A 147 -15.50 18.14 -18.11
N VAL A 148 -15.92 16.88 -18.32
CA VAL A 148 -16.98 16.53 -19.26
C VAL A 148 -18.34 17.07 -18.79
N LEU A 149 -18.68 16.94 -17.51
CA LEU A 149 -19.91 17.51 -16.94
C LEU A 149 -19.96 19.04 -17.10
N LEU A 150 -18.82 19.72 -16.99
CA LEU A 150 -18.72 21.15 -17.25
C LEU A 150 -19.06 21.49 -18.71
N ILE A 151 -18.54 20.74 -19.68
CA ILE A 151 -18.84 20.92 -21.10
C ILE A 151 -20.32 20.64 -21.37
N LEU A 152 -20.87 19.55 -20.81
CA LEU A 152 -22.27 19.20 -20.96
C LEU A 152 -23.20 20.25 -20.36
N SER A 153 -22.83 20.80 -19.18
CA SER A 153 -23.59 21.87 -18.53
C SER A 153 -23.65 23.14 -19.39
N ALA A 154 -22.54 23.47 -20.08
CA ALA A 154 -22.48 24.61 -21.00
C ALA A 154 -23.40 24.42 -22.20
N HIS A 155 -23.61 23.20 -22.64
CA HIS A 155 -24.52 22.87 -23.75
C HIS A 155 -25.99 23.06 -23.36
N VAL A 156 -26.34 22.79 -22.11
CA VAL A 156 -27.69 23.03 -21.59
C VAL A 156 -27.91 24.54 -21.37
N HIS A 157 -27.10 25.20 -20.59
CA HIS A 157 -27.10 26.64 -20.38
C HIS A 157 -25.81 27.12 -19.66
N TYR A 158 -25.26 28.28 -20.05
CA TYR A 158 -23.99 28.79 -19.45
C TYR A 158 -24.08 29.04 -17.93
N THR A 159 -25.26 29.36 -17.39
CA THR A 159 -25.44 29.53 -15.94
C THR A 159 -25.24 28.21 -15.18
N VAL A 160 -25.61 27.07 -15.75
CA VAL A 160 -25.38 25.75 -15.14
C VAL A 160 -23.88 25.49 -15.02
N SER A 161 -23.09 25.86 -16.05
CA SER A 161 -21.64 25.74 -15.99
C SER A 161 -21.02 26.60 -14.89
N LEU A 162 -21.54 27.80 -14.64
CA LEU A 162 -21.09 28.66 -13.57
C LEU A 162 -21.32 28.01 -12.18
N PHE A 163 -22.48 27.36 -12.00
CA PHE A 163 -22.76 26.60 -10.77
C PHE A 163 -21.82 25.40 -10.61
N VAL A 164 -21.56 24.63 -11.68
CA VAL A 164 -20.61 23.51 -11.65
C VAL A 164 -19.19 24.00 -11.32
N LEU A 165 -18.75 25.14 -11.88
CA LEU A 165 -17.47 25.75 -11.55
C LEU A 165 -17.40 26.21 -10.09
N ALA A 166 -18.46 26.81 -9.56
CA ALA A 166 -18.51 27.18 -8.14
C ALA A 166 -18.40 25.94 -7.25
N HIS A 167 -19.08 24.85 -7.61
CA HIS A 167 -19.02 23.58 -6.90
C HIS A 167 -17.60 22.99 -6.92
N ILE A 168 -16.91 23.00 -8.07
CA ILE A 168 -15.51 22.60 -8.20
C ILE A 168 -14.60 23.42 -7.26
N GLY A 169 -14.78 24.75 -7.24
CA GLY A 169 -13.99 25.65 -6.37
C GLY A 169 -14.17 25.34 -4.88
N ILE A 170 -15.41 25.14 -4.45
CA ILE A 170 -15.75 24.76 -3.07
C ILE A 170 -15.09 23.43 -2.70
N THR A 171 -15.14 22.45 -3.61
CA THR A 171 -14.54 21.13 -3.43
C THR A 171 -13.03 21.19 -3.26
N ILE A 172 -12.34 21.91 -4.13
CA ILE A 172 -10.89 22.07 -4.05
C ILE A 172 -10.49 22.70 -2.71
N PHE A 173 -11.21 23.73 -2.27
CA PHE A 173 -10.95 24.39 -0.99
C PHE A 173 -11.17 23.46 0.19
N ALA A 174 -12.32 22.76 0.25
CA ALA A 174 -12.64 21.83 1.32
C ALA A 174 -11.67 20.63 1.31
N GLY A 175 -11.39 20.07 0.14
CA GLY A 175 -10.45 18.95 -0.02
C GLY A 175 -9.04 19.28 0.48
N LYS A 176 -8.53 20.50 0.20
CA LYS A 176 -7.25 20.96 0.73
C LYS A 176 -7.26 21.00 2.27
N LYS A 177 -8.31 21.55 2.88
CA LYS A 177 -8.44 21.62 4.35
C LYS A 177 -8.55 20.23 4.99
N ILE A 178 -9.31 19.33 4.39
CA ILE A 178 -9.44 17.94 4.85
C ILE A 178 -8.10 17.22 4.75
N ASN A 179 -7.35 17.40 3.65
CA ASN A 179 -6.01 16.81 3.50
C ASN A 179 -5.05 17.34 4.57
N ASP A 180 -5.01 18.66 4.82
CA ASP A 180 -4.14 19.25 5.85
C ASP A 180 -4.45 18.70 7.25
N ILE A 181 -5.74 18.51 7.57
CA ILE A 181 -6.19 17.89 8.81
C ILE A 181 -5.73 16.42 8.85
N SER A 182 -6.00 15.65 7.80
CA SER A 182 -5.64 14.24 7.75
C SER A 182 -4.13 14.02 7.85
N GLU A 183 -3.30 14.85 7.21
CA GLU A 183 -1.84 14.81 7.31
C GLU A 183 -1.36 15.05 8.75
N LYS A 184 -1.98 16.03 9.45
CA LYS A 184 -1.65 16.32 10.84
C LYS A 184 -1.87 15.14 11.80
N TYR A 185 -2.92 14.35 11.55
CA TYR A 185 -3.29 13.24 12.45
C TYR A 185 -2.74 11.88 11.99
N ALA A 186 -2.42 11.71 10.70
CA ALA A 186 -2.00 10.42 10.15
C ALA A 186 -0.75 9.84 10.83
N ALA A 187 0.30 10.66 11.01
CA ALA A 187 1.53 10.24 11.66
C ALA A 187 1.26 9.78 13.11
N ARG A 188 0.50 10.58 13.88
CA ARG A 188 0.16 10.24 15.27
C ARG A 188 -0.64 8.95 15.38
N LEU A 189 -1.61 8.74 14.49
CA LEU A 189 -2.39 7.51 14.48
C LEU A 189 -1.54 6.30 14.16
N GLN A 190 -0.57 6.45 13.24
CA GLN A 190 0.34 5.38 12.91
C GLN A 190 1.25 5.01 14.10
N ASP A 191 1.76 6.00 14.83
CA ASP A 191 2.57 5.76 16.02
C ASP A 191 1.77 4.99 17.09
N PHE A 192 0.52 5.37 17.35
CA PHE A 192 -0.35 4.66 18.29
C PHE A 192 -0.75 3.27 17.80
N GLU A 193 -0.98 3.07 16.50
CA GLU A 193 -1.25 1.74 15.94
C GLU A 193 -0.02 0.82 16.06
N ALA A 194 1.18 1.35 15.85
CA ALA A 194 2.43 0.61 16.08
C ALA A 194 2.58 0.23 17.56
N GLU A 195 2.31 1.15 18.49
CA GLU A 195 2.33 0.88 19.93
C GLU A 195 1.26 -0.17 20.33
N LYS A 196 0.07 -0.09 19.75
CA LYS A 196 -0.99 -1.09 19.97
C LYS A 196 -0.53 -2.48 19.52
N ASN A 197 0.06 -2.58 18.32
CA ASN A 197 0.54 -3.84 17.79
C ASN A 197 1.66 -4.42 18.65
N LYS A 198 2.60 -3.60 19.11
CA LYS A 198 3.65 -4.01 20.05
C LYS A 198 3.06 -4.52 21.37
N ASN A 199 2.07 -3.82 21.94
CA ASN A 199 1.39 -4.28 23.17
C ASN A 199 0.67 -5.62 22.96
N MET A 200 0.07 -5.85 21.77
CA MET A 200 -0.55 -7.12 21.41
C MET A 200 0.47 -8.24 21.30
N GLU A 201 1.60 -7.97 20.69
CA GLU A 201 2.70 -8.90 20.52
C GLU A 201 3.30 -9.30 21.87
N GLU A 202 3.61 -8.33 22.75
CA GLU A 202 4.04 -8.60 24.13
C GLU A 202 3.05 -9.51 24.88
N LEU A 203 1.72 -9.29 24.68
CA LEU A 203 0.68 -10.14 25.26
C LEU A 203 0.72 -11.58 24.72
N MET A 204 0.98 -11.75 23.44
CA MET A 204 1.01 -13.08 22.80
C MET A 204 2.29 -13.86 23.17
N TYR A 205 3.45 -13.23 23.08
CA TYR A 205 4.73 -13.90 23.35
C TYR A 205 5.02 -14.11 24.84
N GLN A 206 4.48 -13.26 25.71
CA GLN A 206 4.73 -13.33 27.15
C GLN A 206 3.49 -13.76 27.95
N ALA A 207 2.52 -14.40 27.30
CA ALA A 207 1.25 -14.79 27.93
C ALA A 207 1.44 -15.62 29.21
N ASP A 208 2.34 -16.61 29.17
CA ASP A 208 2.65 -17.45 30.32
C ASP A 208 3.29 -16.65 31.44
N PHE A 209 4.26 -15.79 31.15
CA PHE A 209 4.92 -14.92 32.14
C PHE A 209 3.91 -13.95 32.79
N ILE A 210 3.04 -13.34 31.98
CA ILE A 210 1.99 -12.42 32.42
C ILE A 210 1.01 -13.15 33.37
N ASN A 211 0.62 -14.37 33.00
CA ASN A 211 -0.31 -15.18 33.79
C ASN A 211 0.34 -15.64 35.11
N MET A 212 1.56 -16.16 35.06
CA MET A 212 2.28 -16.65 36.24
C MET A 212 2.58 -15.53 37.25
N ASN A 213 2.77 -14.30 36.81
CA ASN A 213 3.08 -13.15 37.67
C ASN A 213 1.88 -12.26 38.00
N GLY A 214 0.67 -12.62 37.57
CA GLY A 214 -0.55 -11.85 37.85
C GLY A 214 -0.61 -10.45 37.22
N LEU A 215 0.07 -10.25 36.08
CA LEU A 215 0.24 -8.94 35.43
C LEU A 215 -0.91 -8.59 34.46
N GLN A 216 -1.96 -9.42 34.36
CA GLN A 216 -3.07 -9.26 33.39
C GLN A 216 -3.75 -7.89 33.52
N SER A 217 -3.97 -7.42 34.76
CA SER A 217 -4.62 -6.13 35.02
C SER A 217 -3.78 -4.94 34.56
N ILE A 218 -2.45 -5.03 34.71
CA ILE A 218 -1.51 -3.99 34.28
C ILE A 218 -1.47 -3.95 32.76
N MET A 219 -1.33 -5.08 32.10
CA MET A 219 -1.29 -5.16 30.63
C MET A 219 -2.62 -4.72 30.01
N LYS A 220 -3.75 -5.12 30.60
CA LYS A 220 -5.07 -4.62 30.17
C LYS A 220 -5.18 -3.11 30.30
N SER A 221 -4.73 -2.54 31.43
CA SER A 221 -4.76 -1.10 31.65
C SER A 221 -3.91 -0.35 30.59
N ARG A 222 -2.72 -0.85 30.28
CA ARG A 222 -1.83 -0.29 29.25
C ARG A 222 -2.47 -0.33 27.86
N PHE A 223 -3.04 -1.48 27.49
CA PHE A 223 -3.76 -1.64 26.23
C PHE A 223 -4.99 -0.73 26.12
N ASP A 224 -5.79 -0.65 27.20
CA ASP A 224 -6.96 0.23 27.24
C ASP A 224 -6.57 1.71 27.16
N GLN A 225 -5.41 2.10 27.70
CA GLN A 225 -4.90 3.45 27.58
C GLN A 225 -4.56 3.79 26.13
N THR A 226 -3.77 2.95 25.46
CA THR A 226 -3.41 3.13 24.04
C THR A 226 -4.66 3.20 23.15
N ARG A 227 -5.66 2.33 23.39
CA ARG A 227 -6.96 2.39 22.70
C ARG A 227 -7.71 3.70 22.92
N LYS A 228 -7.72 4.23 24.16
CA LYS A 228 -8.35 5.53 24.46
C LYS A 228 -7.66 6.68 23.72
N ASP A 229 -6.33 6.64 23.64
CA ASP A 229 -5.55 7.66 22.94
C ASP A 229 -5.82 7.62 21.43
N ILE A 230 -5.86 6.42 20.81
CA ILE A 230 -6.28 6.24 19.41
C ILE A 230 -7.69 6.82 19.20
N PHE A 231 -8.65 6.39 20.03
CA PHE A 231 -10.03 6.85 19.91
C PHE A 231 -10.18 8.37 20.05
N ARG A 232 -9.44 8.96 20.98
CA ARG A 232 -9.43 10.41 21.19
C ARG A 232 -8.93 11.15 19.94
N VAL A 233 -7.80 10.71 19.38
CA VAL A 233 -7.19 11.33 18.20
C VAL A 233 -8.06 11.14 16.96
N GLN A 234 -8.63 9.95 16.75
CA GLN A 234 -9.57 9.67 15.66
C GLN A 234 -10.84 10.52 15.78
N THR A 235 -11.40 10.62 17.00
CA THR A 235 -12.60 11.41 17.23
C THR A 235 -12.36 12.90 16.94
N GLU A 236 -11.22 13.42 17.36
CA GLU A 236 -10.85 14.82 17.11
C GLU A 236 -10.68 15.10 15.61
N GLN A 237 -9.99 14.21 14.90
CA GLN A 237 -9.86 14.27 13.44
C GLN A 237 -11.21 14.22 12.73
N LEU A 238 -12.07 13.24 13.10
CA LEU A 238 -13.40 13.09 12.52
C LEU A 238 -14.28 14.31 12.75
N LYS A 239 -14.23 14.93 13.94
CA LYS A 239 -14.96 16.17 14.23
C LYS A 239 -14.53 17.30 13.29
N GLN A 240 -13.23 17.48 13.09
CA GLN A 240 -12.71 18.52 12.20
C GLN A 240 -13.05 18.22 10.73
N ASN A 241 -12.85 17.01 10.26
CA ASN A 241 -13.20 16.61 8.89
C ASN A 241 -14.70 16.77 8.63
N ASN A 242 -15.55 16.31 9.57
CA ASN A 242 -17.00 16.39 9.43
C ASN A 242 -17.51 17.82 9.42
N LEU A 243 -16.84 18.75 10.12
CA LEU A 243 -17.19 20.15 10.03
C LEU A 243 -17.03 20.68 8.60
N TYR A 244 -15.88 20.45 7.96
CA TYR A 244 -15.64 20.93 6.60
C TYR A 244 -16.51 20.20 5.56
N THR A 245 -16.73 18.90 5.71
CA THR A 245 -17.62 18.14 4.81
C THR A 245 -19.07 18.58 4.97
N SER A 246 -19.53 18.85 6.19
CA SER A 246 -20.90 19.33 6.44
C SER A 246 -21.11 20.75 5.92
N LEU A 247 -20.17 21.66 6.16
CA LEU A 247 -20.21 23.02 5.60
C LEU A 247 -20.26 23.00 4.08
N GLN A 248 -19.41 22.18 3.46
CA GLN A 248 -19.42 22.05 2.02
C GLN A 248 -20.74 21.49 1.53
N ARG A 249 -21.30 20.45 2.15
CA ARG A 249 -22.62 19.89 1.77
C ARG A 249 -23.71 20.96 1.82
N VAL A 250 -23.79 21.71 2.92
CA VAL A 250 -24.77 22.79 3.05
C VAL A 250 -24.60 23.84 1.96
N ILE A 251 -23.37 24.26 1.67
CA ILE A 251 -23.11 25.23 0.60
C ILE A 251 -23.49 24.65 -0.77
N SER A 252 -23.15 23.38 -1.04
CA SER A 252 -23.49 22.69 -2.29
C SER A 252 -25.02 22.59 -2.48
N GLU A 253 -25.75 22.22 -1.43
CA GLU A 253 -27.23 22.15 -1.46
C GLU A 253 -27.87 23.52 -1.70
N LEU A 254 -27.33 24.58 -1.07
CA LEU A 254 -27.79 25.94 -1.33
C LEU A 254 -27.52 26.35 -2.79
N VAL A 255 -26.31 26.11 -3.29
CA VAL A 255 -25.92 26.40 -4.68
C VAL A 255 -26.82 25.63 -5.64
N SER A 256 -27.05 24.34 -5.41
CA SER A 256 -27.92 23.49 -6.23
C SER A 256 -29.39 23.94 -6.16
N GLY A 257 -29.87 24.37 -4.98
CA GLY A 257 -31.23 24.86 -4.78
C GLY A 257 -31.52 26.17 -5.51
N PHE A 258 -30.53 27.05 -5.62
CA PHE A 258 -30.68 28.35 -6.31
C PHE A 258 -30.69 28.23 -7.85
N ILE A 259 -30.20 27.14 -8.43
CA ILE A 259 -30.11 27.02 -9.89
C ILE A 259 -31.47 27.02 -10.56
N TYR A 260 -32.50 26.39 -9.96
CA TYR A 260 -33.84 26.30 -10.55
C TYR A 260 -34.56 27.66 -10.61
N PRO A 261 -34.62 28.44 -9.52
CA PRO A 261 -35.13 29.80 -9.58
C PRO A 261 -34.39 30.68 -10.61
N VAL A 262 -33.02 30.62 -10.58
CA VAL A 262 -32.20 31.41 -11.51
C VAL A 262 -32.53 31.06 -12.97
N LEU A 263 -32.63 29.77 -13.31
CA LEU A 263 -33.02 29.34 -14.67
C LEU A 263 -34.44 29.78 -15.05
N GLY A 264 -35.36 29.88 -14.09
CA GLY A 264 -36.74 30.31 -14.32
C GLY A 264 -36.88 31.84 -14.52
N PHE A 265 -35.97 32.67 -13.96
CA PHE A 265 -36.02 34.11 -14.03
C PHE A 265 -35.15 34.74 -15.13
N LEU A 266 -34.31 33.98 -15.81
CA LEU A 266 -33.41 34.48 -16.85
C LEU A 266 -34.17 34.94 -18.11
N PRO A 267 -33.94 36.23 -18.55
CA PRO A 267 -34.52 36.68 -19.83
C PRO A 267 -33.95 35.87 -20.99
N GLY A 268 -34.81 35.26 -21.83
CA GLY A 268 -34.39 34.46 -22.95
C GLY A 268 -34.35 32.95 -22.69
N SER A 269 -34.55 32.49 -21.46
CA SER A 269 -34.92 31.11 -21.18
C SER A 269 -36.36 30.89 -21.66
N GLY A 270 -36.57 30.71 -22.98
CA GLY A 270 -37.82 30.15 -23.46
C GLY A 270 -38.18 28.97 -22.57
N LYS A 271 -39.45 28.57 -22.44
CA LYS A 271 -39.89 27.52 -21.53
C LYS A 271 -38.86 26.39 -21.51
N ILE A 272 -37.99 26.36 -20.40
CA ILE A 272 -37.01 25.30 -20.26
C ILE A 272 -37.80 24.00 -20.22
N SER A 273 -37.54 23.10 -21.14
CA SER A 273 -38.26 21.82 -21.18
C SER A 273 -38.01 21.03 -19.91
N GLY A 274 -38.99 20.23 -19.47
CA GLY A 274 -38.82 19.35 -18.32
C GLY A 274 -37.64 18.40 -18.50
N GLY A 275 -37.34 18.03 -19.74
CA GLY A 275 -36.14 17.25 -20.09
C GLY A 275 -34.84 17.99 -19.75
N ASN A 276 -34.75 19.30 -20.03
CA ASN A 276 -33.59 20.11 -19.67
C ASN A 276 -33.44 20.25 -18.15
N LEU A 277 -34.54 20.47 -17.41
CA LEU A 277 -34.50 20.53 -15.95
C LEU A 277 -34.03 19.21 -15.32
N ALA A 278 -34.52 18.07 -15.86
CA ALA A 278 -34.11 16.75 -15.40
C ALA A 278 -32.60 16.48 -15.68
N SER A 279 -32.12 16.93 -16.86
CA SER A 279 -30.70 16.85 -17.20
C SER A 279 -29.81 17.70 -16.26
N VAL A 280 -30.25 18.93 -15.97
CA VAL A 280 -29.57 19.81 -15.00
C VAL A 280 -29.45 19.12 -13.63
N LYS A 281 -30.56 18.54 -13.16
CA LYS A 281 -30.56 17.80 -11.90
C LYS A 281 -29.54 16.66 -11.89
N SER A 282 -29.54 15.83 -12.95
CA SER A 282 -28.61 14.71 -13.07
C SER A 282 -27.12 15.16 -13.15
N ILE A 283 -26.83 16.26 -13.83
CA ILE A 283 -25.48 16.83 -13.91
C ILE A 283 -25.02 17.29 -12.51
N ILE A 284 -25.89 17.92 -11.74
CA ILE A 284 -25.57 18.39 -10.38
C ILE A 284 -25.34 17.20 -9.46
N GLU A 285 -26.24 16.23 -9.42
CA GLU A 285 -26.12 15.02 -8.59
C GLU A 285 -24.82 14.25 -8.88
N GLU A 286 -24.47 14.10 -10.17
CA GLU A 286 -23.23 13.45 -10.54
C GLU A 286 -21.99 14.30 -10.16
N SER A 287 -22.06 15.61 -10.31
CA SER A 287 -21.01 16.54 -9.85
C SER A 287 -20.79 16.44 -8.33
N GLU A 288 -21.85 16.31 -7.55
CA GLU A 288 -21.76 16.12 -6.09
C GLU A 288 -21.11 14.78 -5.73
N LYS A 289 -21.49 13.71 -6.43
CA LYS A 289 -20.90 12.38 -6.25
C LYS A 289 -19.39 12.37 -6.54
N GLN A 290 -18.98 12.97 -7.67
CA GLN A 290 -17.56 13.08 -8.01
C GLN A 290 -16.78 13.91 -6.97
N THR A 291 -17.40 14.97 -6.48
CA THR A 291 -16.86 15.79 -5.40
C THR A 291 -16.63 15.00 -4.12
N GLN A 292 -17.62 14.21 -3.68
CA GLN A 292 -17.49 13.36 -2.50
C GLN A 292 -16.37 12.32 -2.68
N ASN A 293 -16.26 11.70 -3.85
CA ASN A 293 -15.17 10.78 -4.18
C ASN A 293 -13.79 11.46 -4.04
N MET A 294 -13.63 12.64 -4.63
CA MET A 294 -12.37 13.40 -4.53
C MET A 294 -12.00 13.76 -3.10
N GLN A 295 -12.97 14.10 -2.26
CA GLN A 295 -12.74 14.39 -0.84
C GLN A 295 -12.36 13.17 -0.03
N GLN A 296 -13.03 12.04 -0.23
CA GLN A 296 -12.65 10.79 0.42
C GLN A 296 -11.19 10.46 0.09
N MET A 297 -10.79 10.58 -1.18
CA MET A 297 -9.40 10.36 -1.59
C MET A 297 -8.44 11.33 -0.91
N ALA A 298 -8.77 12.63 -0.87
CA ALA A 298 -7.95 13.62 -0.18
C ALA A 298 -7.74 13.28 1.31
N ALA A 299 -8.76 12.75 1.97
CA ALA A 299 -8.67 12.32 3.36
C ALA A 299 -7.78 11.08 3.57
N TYR A 300 -7.76 10.14 2.61
CA TYR A 300 -7.01 8.88 2.72
C TYR A 300 -5.58 8.93 2.20
N ILE A 301 -5.24 9.89 1.33
CA ILE A 301 -3.86 10.02 0.78
C ILE A 301 -2.80 10.06 1.89
N PRO A 302 -2.90 10.85 2.98
CA PRO A 302 -1.89 10.90 4.02
C PRO A 302 -1.64 9.54 4.69
N TYR A 303 -2.68 8.75 4.92
CA TYR A 303 -2.56 7.41 5.53
C TYR A 303 -1.76 6.43 4.67
N ASN A 304 -1.88 6.52 3.35
CA ASN A 304 -1.13 5.67 2.42
C ASN A 304 0.28 6.20 2.15
N THR A 305 0.55 7.49 2.38
CA THR A 305 1.87 8.06 2.09
C THR A 305 2.88 7.85 3.21
N VAL A 306 2.45 7.73 4.47
CA VAL A 306 3.36 7.51 5.60
C VAL A 306 4.03 6.12 5.54
N PRO A 307 3.31 4.98 5.33
CA PRO A 307 3.94 3.69 5.15
C PRO A 307 4.89 3.64 3.94
N ILE A 308 4.56 4.38 2.86
CA ILE A 308 5.43 4.48 1.69
C ILE A 308 6.74 5.20 2.02
N ASP A 309 6.69 6.29 2.78
CA ASP A 309 7.89 7.03 3.17
C ASP A 309 8.76 6.23 4.14
N ASN A 310 8.17 5.47 5.05
CA ASN A 310 8.88 4.55 5.94
C ASN A 310 9.51 3.38 5.16
N GLY A 311 8.80 2.82 4.19
CA GLY A 311 9.29 1.71 3.36
C GLY A 311 10.35 2.10 2.34
N LYS A 312 10.50 3.39 1.96
CA LYS A 312 11.54 3.83 1.01
C LYS A 312 12.96 3.50 1.48
N ALA A 313 13.22 3.50 2.77
CA ALA A 313 14.51 3.14 3.33
C ALA A 313 14.91 1.69 2.99
N LEU A 314 13.93 0.81 2.74
CA LEU A 314 14.14 -0.59 2.38
C LEU A 314 14.64 -0.76 0.93
N PHE A 315 14.39 0.22 0.02
CA PHE A 315 14.72 0.12 -1.40
C PHE A 315 16.08 0.69 -1.79
N GLY A 316 16.78 1.36 -0.86
CA GLY A 316 18.10 1.95 -1.09
C GLY A 316 19.26 0.94 -1.04
N LEU A 317 18.97 -0.32 -0.74
CA LEU A 317 19.96 -1.35 -0.51
C LEU A 317 20.34 -2.03 -1.83
N LYS A 318 21.24 -1.41 -2.58
CA LYS A 318 21.86 -2.04 -3.76
C LYS A 318 22.99 -2.96 -3.31
N ARG A 319 22.90 -4.22 -3.72
CA ARG A 319 23.97 -5.20 -3.65
C ARG A 319 25.04 -4.84 -4.68
N GLU A 320 26.25 -4.51 -4.26
CA GLU A 320 27.42 -4.54 -5.11
C GLU A 320 28.03 -5.94 -5.06
N ALA A 321 27.74 -6.75 -6.06
CA ALA A 321 28.42 -8.03 -6.24
C ALA A 321 29.78 -7.78 -6.92
N LYS A 322 30.87 -7.95 -6.19
CA LYS A 322 32.19 -8.17 -6.77
C LYS A 322 32.62 -9.60 -6.52
N SER A 323 32.71 -10.37 -7.58
CA SER A 323 33.30 -11.71 -7.57
C SER A 323 34.75 -11.60 -8.05
N GLU A 324 35.69 -11.93 -7.16
CA GLU A 324 37.05 -12.29 -7.56
C GLU A 324 37.20 -13.81 -7.48
N ASN A 325 37.78 -14.40 -8.52
CA ASN A 325 37.99 -15.84 -8.62
C ASN A 325 39.15 -16.26 -7.70
N PRO A 326 38.96 -17.17 -6.76
CA PRO A 326 40.00 -17.66 -5.89
C PRO A 326 40.36 -19.13 -6.12
N ASP A 327 41.52 -19.51 -5.63
CA ASP A 327 42.20 -20.77 -5.68
C ASP A 327 41.40 -21.88 -4.91
N ASN A 328 41.20 -23.03 -5.55
CA ASN A 328 40.22 -24.06 -5.19
C ASN A 328 40.73 -25.11 -4.18
N SER A 329 41.77 -24.85 -3.39
CA SER A 329 42.44 -25.88 -2.59
C SER A 329 41.96 -26.02 -1.13
N CYS A 330 41.20 -25.09 -0.59
CA CYS A 330 40.72 -25.09 0.79
C CYS A 330 39.18 -25.01 0.85
N ALA A 331 38.55 -25.80 1.74
CA ALA A 331 37.11 -25.72 1.99
C ALA A 331 36.74 -24.41 2.70
N LEU A 332 37.56 -23.97 3.65
CA LEU A 332 37.42 -22.69 4.34
C LEU A 332 38.83 -22.05 4.51
N ALA A 333 38.96 -20.80 4.12
CA ALA A 333 40.14 -20.03 4.45
C ALA A 333 39.72 -18.67 5.06
N ILE A 334 40.37 -18.32 6.15
CA ILE A 334 40.18 -17.06 6.87
C ILE A 334 41.55 -16.39 6.99
N ASP A 335 41.65 -15.14 6.55
CA ASP A 335 42.86 -14.37 6.60
C ASP A 335 42.61 -13.02 7.29
N LYS A 336 43.34 -12.81 8.43
CA LYS A 336 43.35 -11.58 9.25
C LYS A 336 41.95 -11.02 9.54
N LEU A 337 41.03 -11.90 9.86
CA LEU A 337 39.63 -11.52 10.11
C LEU A 337 39.52 -10.65 11.36
N CYS A 338 38.95 -9.46 11.18
CA CYS A 338 38.51 -8.59 12.27
C CYS A 338 37.03 -8.29 12.14
N PHE A 339 36.35 -8.21 13.29
CA PHE A 339 34.96 -7.79 13.35
C PHE A 339 34.71 -6.86 14.52
N GLU A 340 34.08 -5.72 14.25
CA GLU A 340 33.70 -4.71 15.24
C GLU A 340 32.18 -4.47 15.16
N ALA A 341 31.53 -4.40 16.32
CA ALA A 341 30.13 -4.02 16.44
C ALA A 341 29.98 -3.00 17.58
N GLU A 342 29.20 -1.98 17.40
CA GLU A 342 28.92 -0.91 18.35
C GLU A 342 30.22 -0.25 18.93
N GLY A 343 31.21 -0.07 18.07
CA GLY A 343 32.52 0.49 18.48
C GLY A 343 33.40 -0.45 19.33
N ARG A 344 32.99 -1.72 19.47
CA ARG A 344 33.73 -2.73 20.23
C ARG A 344 34.28 -3.79 19.29
N ARG A 345 35.59 -4.04 19.38
CA ARG A 345 36.23 -5.12 18.62
C ARG A 345 35.91 -6.47 19.26
N ILE A 346 35.28 -7.37 18.51
CA ILE A 346 34.83 -8.69 18.93
C ILE A 346 35.81 -9.77 18.45
N LEU A 347 36.25 -9.65 17.20
CA LEU A 347 37.26 -10.54 16.61
C LEU A 347 38.47 -9.74 16.18
N SER A 348 39.67 -10.28 16.43
CA SER A 348 40.93 -9.62 16.12
C SER A 348 41.91 -10.58 15.46
N ASP A 349 42.29 -10.27 14.21
CA ASP A 349 43.35 -10.89 13.45
C ASP A 349 43.31 -12.43 13.43
N ILE A 350 42.13 -13.00 13.20
CA ILE A 350 41.91 -14.46 13.13
C ILE A 350 42.29 -14.97 11.74
N SER A 351 43.22 -15.95 11.72
CA SER A 351 43.69 -16.57 10.50
C SER A 351 43.81 -18.09 10.67
N PHE A 352 43.11 -18.86 9.86
CA PHE A 352 43.23 -20.31 9.73
C PHE A 352 42.63 -20.83 8.45
N SER A 353 42.93 -22.07 8.08
CA SER A 353 42.35 -22.74 6.95
C SER A 353 41.87 -24.14 7.28
N VAL A 354 40.84 -24.62 6.61
CA VAL A 354 40.23 -25.94 6.77
C VAL A 354 40.19 -26.63 5.44
N LYS A 355 40.67 -27.85 5.38
CA LYS A 355 40.59 -28.71 4.18
C LYS A 355 39.27 -29.46 4.15
N GLU A 356 38.86 -29.89 2.98
CA GLU A 356 37.69 -30.76 2.81
C GLU A 356 37.82 -32.02 3.66
N GLY A 357 36.77 -32.40 4.39
CA GLY A 357 36.73 -33.52 5.31
C GLY A 357 37.41 -33.29 6.69
N GLU A 358 37.94 -32.14 6.94
CA GLU A 358 38.58 -31.80 8.24
C GLU A 358 37.53 -31.31 9.26
N HIS A 359 37.70 -31.69 10.54
CA HIS A 359 36.86 -31.29 11.65
C HIS A 359 37.62 -30.29 12.55
N ILE A 360 37.01 -29.14 12.78
CA ILE A 360 37.59 -28.12 13.69
C ILE A 360 36.64 -27.87 14.87
N ALA A 361 37.23 -27.77 16.08
CA ALA A 361 36.55 -27.35 17.29
C ALA A 361 36.98 -25.91 17.67
N ILE A 362 36.00 -25.00 17.78
CA ILE A 362 36.21 -23.64 18.25
C ILE A 362 35.88 -23.58 19.76
N MET A 363 36.91 -23.40 20.60
CA MET A 363 36.78 -23.40 22.05
C MET A 363 37.11 -22.02 22.64
N GLY A 364 36.55 -21.72 23.80
CA GLY A 364 36.82 -20.46 24.52
C GLY A 364 35.68 -20.11 25.49
N GLU A 365 35.90 -19.09 26.30
CA GLU A 365 34.95 -18.60 27.30
C GLU A 365 33.66 -18.02 26.68
N ASN A 366 32.60 -17.87 27.51
CA ASN A 366 31.40 -17.19 27.06
C ASN A 366 31.73 -15.73 26.75
N GLY A 367 31.25 -15.24 25.59
CA GLY A 367 31.55 -13.89 25.12
C GLY A 367 32.88 -13.74 24.33
N SER A 368 33.66 -14.82 24.13
CA SER A 368 34.92 -14.75 23.37
C SER A 368 34.78 -14.57 21.85
N GLY A 369 33.54 -14.45 21.33
CA GLY A 369 33.30 -14.21 19.89
C GLY A 369 33.09 -15.48 19.05
N LYS A 370 32.96 -16.69 19.63
CA LYS A 370 32.78 -17.95 18.91
C LYS A 370 31.56 -17.91 17.94
N SER A 371 30.43 -17.50 18.47
CA SER A 371 29.20 -17.39 17.66
C SER A 371 29.31 -16.30 16.61
N THR A 372 30.02 -15.21 16.89
CA THR A 372 30.30 -14.14 15.94
C THR A 372 31.17 -14.64 14.79
N LEU A 373 32.19 -15.43 15.08
CA LEU A 373 33.06 -16.04 14.08
C LEU A 373 32.25 -16.96 13.15
N LEU A 374 31.38 -17.81 13.70
CA LEU A 374 30.52 -18.68 12.90
C LEU A 374 29.56 -17.86 12.02
N ARG A 375 29.00 -16.77 12.56
CA ARG A 375 28.11 -15.87 11.78
C ARG A 375 28.86 -15.14 10.66
N CYS A 376 30.15 -14.79 10.86
CA CYS A 376 30.99 -14.27 9.79
C CYS A 376 31.27 -15.33 8.71
N ILE A 377 31.58 -16.56 9.10
CA ILE A 377 31.81 -17.70 8.17
C ILE A 377 30.57 -17.98 7.33
N MET A 378 29.37 -17.85 7.90
CA MET A 378 28.11 -18.04 7.18
C MET A 378 27.68 -16.82 6.33
N GLY A 379 28.48 -15.75 6.32
CA GLY A 379 28.13 -14.51 5.61
C GLY A 379 26.96 -13.74 6.22
N MET A 380 26.58 -14.05 7.48
CA MET A 380 25.58 -13.26 8.21
C MET A 380 26.15 -11.89 8.60
N TYR A 381 27.43 -11.86 9.03
CA TYR A 381 28.16 -10.62 9.33
C TYR A 381 29.27 -10.42 8.30
N ALA A 382 29.36 -9.21 7.77
CA ALA A 382 30.47 -8.83 6.92
C ALA A 382 31.68 -8.49 7.81
N PRO A 383 32.89 -9.00 7.53
CA PRO A 383 34.11 -8.62 8.25
C PRO A 383 34.36 -7.12 8.17
N THR A 384 34.84 -6.53 9.27
CA THR A 384 35.32 -5.12 9.28
C THR A 384 36.64 -5.00 8.51
N SER A 385 37.50 -6.04 8.60
CA SER A 385 38.72 -6.20 7.78
C SER A 385 39.10 -7.68 7.70
N GLY A 386 39.97 -8.02 6.74
CA GLY A 386 40.38 -9.39 6.45
C GLY A 386 39.40 -10.03 5.43
N SER A 387 39.56 -11.34 5.22
CA SER A 387 38.75 -12.08 4.24
C SER A 387 38.35 -13.48 4.72
N ILE A 388 37.20 -13.95 4.23
CA ILE A 388 36.71 -15.32 4.41
C ILE A 388 36.36 -15.86 3.05
N THR A 389 36.81 -17.08 2.76
CA THR A 389 36.43 -17.82 1.54
C THR A 389 35.96 -19.21 1.89
N LEU A 390 34.83 -19.64 1.33
CA LEU A 390 34.28 -20.99 1.37
C LEU A 390 34.33 -21.56 -0.04
N PHE A 391 35.08 -22.64 -0.24
CA PHE A 391 35.31 -23.22 -1.57
C PHE A 391 35.63 -22.15 -2.63
N GLY A 392 36.48 -21.20 -2.25
CA GLY A 392 36.88 -20.12 -3.11
C GLY A 392 35.87 -18.98 -3.29
N LYS A 393 34.71 -19.00 -2.65
CA LYS A 393 33.65 -17.99 -2.71
C LYS A 393 33.60 -17.17 -1.41
N SER A 394 33.31 -15.88 -1.52
CA SER A 394 33.13 -15.01 -0.35
C SER A 394 31.74 -15.17 0.25
N PRO A 395 31.57 -15.61 1.50
CA PRO A 395 30.25 -15.75 2.11
C PRO A 395 29.48 -14.44 2.20
N ALA A 396 30.15 -13.30 2.31
CA ALA A 396 29.53 -11.99 2.36
C ALA A 396 28.94 -11.57 1.00
N ASN A 397 29.58 -11.97 -0.11
CA ASN A 397 29.20 -11.56 -1.45
C ASN A 397 28.38 -12.63 -2.21
N ASP A 398 28.68 -13.90 -1.97
CA ASP A 398 28.12 -15.04 -2.68
C ASP A 398 27.15 -15.88 -1.80
N ALA A 399 26.57 -15.27 -0.76
CA ALA A 399 25.74 -15.96 0.24
C ALA A 399 24.55 -16.73 -0.38
N GLU A 400 23.93 -16.19 -1.43
CA GLU A 400 22.81 -16.82 -2.14
C GLU A 400 23.28 -18.08 -2.87
N TYR A 401 24.39 -18.00 -3.61
CA TYR A 401 24.98 -19.14 -4.31
C TYR A 401 25.38 -20.26 -3.33
N LEU A 402 26.01 -19.92 -2.20
CA LEU A 402 26.46 -20.88 -1.21
C LEU A 402 25.29 -21.61 -0.53
N ARG A 403 24.18 -20.94 -0.32
CA ARG A 403 22.95 -21.52 0.26
C ARG A 403 22.17 -22.38 -0.76
N GLU A 404 21.95 -21.88 -1.97
CA GLU A 404 21.22 -22.59 -3.02
C GLU A 404 21.92 -23.90 -3.44
N ASN A 405 23.25 -23.93 -3.37
CA ASN A 405 24.04 -25.13 -3.69
C ASN A 405 24.36 -26.01 -2.45
N GLY A 406 23.76 -25.73 -1.30
CA GLY A 406 23.91 -26.54 -0.09
C GLY A 406 25.37 -26.67 0.40
N ILE A 407 26.22 -25.66 0.14
CA ILE A 407 27.65 -25.70 0.46
C ILE A 407 27.89 -25.70 1.98
N PHE A 408 26.99 -25.09 2.76
CA PHE A 408 27.01 -25.20 4.21
C PHE A 408 25.61 -25.37 4.80
N SER A 409 25.59 -26.00 5.97
CA SER A 409 24.41 -26.16 6.80
C SER A 409 24.71 -25.64 8.20
N TYR A 410 23.77 -24.96 8.83
CA TYR A 410 23.93 -24.41 10.16
C TYR A 410 22.86 -24.96 11.11
N MET A 411 23.34 -25.46 12.25
CA MET A 411 22.48 -25.90 13.35
C MET A 411 22.66 -24.95 14.53
N PRO A 412 21.68 -24.10 14.86
CA PRO A 412 21.75 -23.21 16.00
C PRO A 412 21.64 -23.97 17.33
N ALA A 413 22.12 -23.36 18.43
CA ALA A 413 22.01 -23.93 19.77
C ALA A 413 20.56 -24.05 20.24
N ALA A 414 19.67 -23.17 19.79
CA ALA A 414 18.23 -23.23 19.99
C ALA A 414 17.57 -23.47 18.63
N SER A 415 17.18 -24.72 18.34
CA SER A 415 16.47 -25.08 17.12
C SER A 415 15.00 -24.70 17.25
N GLN A 416 14.46 -23.99 16.27
CA GLN A 416 13.04 -23.74 16.15
C GLN A 416 12.43 -24.80 15.22
N LEU A 417 11.34 -25.40 15.66
CA LEU A 417 10.53 -26.28 14.81
C LEU A 417 9.42 -25.42 14.18
N TYR A 418 9.21 -25.63 12.89
CA TYR A 418 8.08 -25.02 12.19
C TYR A 418 6.80 -25.83 12.43
N GLU A 419 5.65 -25.16 12.41
CA GLU A 419 4.33 -25.77 12.55
C GLU A 419 3.98 -26.55 11.28
N THR A 420 4.64 -27.72 11.10
CA THR A 420 4.49 -28.63 9.97
C THR A 420 4.74 -30.06 10.43
N THR A 421 4.67 -31.04 9.54
CA THR A 421 4.98 -32.45 9.83
C THR A 421 6.45 -32.63 10.21
N VAL A 422 6.79 -33.78 10.81
CA VAL A 422 8.19 -34.17 11.09
C VAL A 422 9.01 -34.15 9.79
N ASP A 423 8.46 -34.75 8.73
CA ASP A 423 9.11 -34.77 7.41
C ASP A 423 9.31 -33.36 6.86
N GLY A 424 8.32 -32.44 7.04
CA GLY A 424 8.43 -31.05 6.65
C GLY A 424 9.55 -30.30 7.40
N ASN A 425 9.76 -30.59 8.69
CA ASN A 425 10.88 -30.02 9.46
C ASN A 425 12.25 -30.61 9.05
N ILE A 426 12.30 -31.87 8.62
CA ILE A 426 13.54 -32.53 8.14
C ILE A 426 13.90 -32.07 6.73
N LEU A 427 12.90 -31.94 5.86
CA LEU A 427 13.09 -31.62 4.43
C LEU A 427 13.10 -30.12 4.14
N MET A 428 13.26 -29.26 5.14
CA MET A 428 13.29 -27.81 5.02
C MET A 428 13.98 -27.31 3.73
N GLY A 429 13.23 -27.04 2.68
CA GLY A 429 13.73 -26.54 1.40
C GLY A 429 13.28 -27.32 0.16
N SER A 430 12.74 -28.54 0.32
CA SER A 430 12.21 -29.34 -0.79
C SER A 430 10.68 -29.45 -0.79
N PHE A 431 9.97 -28.39 -0.34
CA PHE A 431 8.50 -28.36 -0.34
C PHE A 431 7.86 -28.51 -1.73
N SER A 432 8.63 -28.44 -2.80
CA SER A 432 8.15 -28.68 -4.17
C SER A 432 7.89 -30.14 -4.52
N GLU A 433 8.32 -31.10 -3.68
CA GLU A 433 8.17 -32.52 -3.92
C GLU A 433 7.09 -33.22 -3.07
N ILE A 434 6.39 -32.47 -2.21
CA ILE A 434 5.35 -33.01 -1.30
C ILE A 434 3.95 -32.53 -1.73
N SER A 435 3.67 -32.48 -3.02
CA SER A 435 2.31 -32.24 -3.54
C SER A 435 1.74 -33.46 -4.22
#